data_04d1f2d875caa6283a33d1f1ad307e96
#
_entry.id   04d1f2d875caa6283a33d1f1ad307e96
#
_cell.length_a   1.000
_cell.length_b   1.000
_cell.length_c   1.000
_cell.angle_alpha   90.00
_cell.angle_beta   90.00
_cell.angle_gamma   90.00
#
_symmetry.space_group_name_H-M   'P 1'
#
loop_
_entity.id
_entity.type
_entity.pdbx_description
1 polymer ?
#
loop_
_entity_poly.entity_id
_entity_poly.type
_entity_poly.pdbx_seq_one_letter_code
_entity_poly.pdbx_strand_id
1 'polypeptide(L)'
;MRGRLIFVLAGALVLPALLTACGGGKKAETTTTAAAADTTAAPTGKTNGCVTVAAPTSLKPRKGTKPAVRLPKNKVYDVTMVTNCGSFTIRMDQAQSPNAVTSFVSLVQHGYFDGTIFHRIVPGFVIQGGDPTATGMGGPGYSTVDTPPKNASYTHGVVAMAKTATEPAGTAGSQFFIVTVANAGLPPDYAIIGKVVKGLPVVDHIGTLGDASQQPTQVVEIRRAAVEVH
;
A
#
# COMPACT_ATOMS: atom_id res chain seq x y z
N MET A 1 -21.97 -0.07 51.72
CA MET A 1 -22.51 -1.44 51.91
C MET A 1 -21.97 -2.27 50.80
N ARG A 2 -20.93 -3.06 51.06
CA ARG A 2 -20.91 -4.52 51.28
C ARG A 2 -21.57 -5.24 50.08
N GLY A 3 -20.96 -6.18 49.33
CA GLY A 3 -19.94 -7.09 49.72
C GLY A 3 -19.22 -7.77 48.53
N ARG A 4 -18.08 -8.26 48.88
CA ARG A 4 -17.20 -9.14 48.13
C ARG A 4 -17.82 -10.54 47.95
N LEU A 5 -17.53 -11.21 46.83
CA LEU A 5 -17.43 -12.65 46.84
C LEU A 5 -16.25 -13.11 45.99
N ILE A 6 -15.29 -13.72 46.64
CA ILE A 6 -14.13 -14.45 46.15
C ILE A 6 -14.57 -15.92 46.05
N PHE A 7 -14.24 -16.60 44.92
CA PHE A 7 -14.12 -18.05 44.93
C PHE A 7 -12.83 -18.48 44.27
N VAL A 8 -12.00 -19.13 45.06
CA VAL A 8 -10.79 -19.87 44.74
C VAL A 8 -11.14 -21.37 44.82
N LEU A 9 -10.55 -22.21 44.00
CA LEU A 9 -10.01 -23.56 44.23
C LEU A 9 -9.79 -24.25 42.88
N ALA A 10 -8.55 -24.58 42.54
CA ALA A 10 -7.75 -25.79 42.77
C ALA A 10 -8.20 -26.91 41.81
N GLY A 11 -7.41 -27.43 40.88
CA GLY A 11 -6.12 -28.05 41.01
C GLY A 11 -6.25 -29.51 40.57
N ALA A 12 -5.51 -29.98 39.56
CA ALA A 12 -5.07 -31.36 39.47
C ALA A 12 -3.97 -31.55 38.40
N LEU A 13 -2.82 -31.91 38.93
CA LEU A 13 -1.65 -32.45 38.22
C LEU A 13 -1.90 -33.93 37.86
N VAL A 14 -1.53 -34.36 36.66
CA VAL A 14 -1.16 -35.77 36.36
C VAL A 14 -0.08 -35.80 35.29
N LEU A 15 1.12 -36.21 35.62
CA LEU A 15 2.18 -36.86 34.84
C LEU A 15 2.32 -38.29 35.41
N PRO A 16 3.00 -39.27 34.82
CA PRO A 16 3.79 -39.41 33.60
C PRO A 16 3.54 -40.74 32.82
N ALA A 17 4.18 -40.91 31.67
CA ALA A 17 4.72 -42.24 31.29
C ALA A 17 5.77 -42.07 30.16
N LEU A 18 7.00 -42.44 30.53
CA LEU A 18 8.13 -42.71 29.64
C LEU A 18 7.90 -44.03 28.89
N LEU A 19 8.23 -44.11 27.63
CA LEU A 19 8.61 -45.34 26.94
C LEU A 19 9.75 -45.05 25.97
N THR A 20 10.90 -45.57 26.31
CA THR A 20 12.15 -45.66 25.54
C THR A 20 12.04 -46.76 24.50
N ALA A 21 12.44 -46.55 23.28
CA ALA A 21 12.88 -47.62 22.35
C ALA A 21 13.97 -47.11 21.41
N CYS A 22 15.14 -47.74 21.50
CA CYS A 22 16.29 -47.62 20.64
C CYS A 22 16.04 -48.27 19.27
N GLY A 23 16.71 -47.76 18.22
CA GLY A 23 17.05 -48.56 17.06
C GLY A 23 17.30 -47.84 15.76
N GLY A 24 18.59 -47.80 15.31
CA GLY A 24 18.94 -47.92 13.90
C GLY A 24 19.25 -46.66 13.13
N GLY A 25 20.54 -46.35 12.99
CA GLY A 25 21.07 -45.29 12.10
C GLY A 25 20.87 -45.64 10.63
N LYS A 26 20.65 -44.56 9.84
CA LYS A 26 21.10 -44.45 8.43
C LYS A 26 21.38 -42.98 8.16
N LYS A 27 22.61 -42.76 7.66
CA LYS A 27 23.06 -41.50 7.05
C LYS A 27 22.03 -41.10 5.97
N ALA A 28 21.52 -39.88 6.03
CA ALA A 28 20.86 -39.22 4.91
C ALA A 28 21.64 -37.99 4.53
N GLU A 29 22.06 -37.96 3.27
CA GLU A 29 22.76 -36.87 2.61
C GLU A 29 21.94 -35.58 2.69
N THR A 30 22.66 -34.51 3.02
CA THR A 30 22.09 -33.15 2.99
C THR A 30 21.98 -32.68 1.53
N THR A 31 20.80 -32.83 0.95
CA THR A 31 20.48 -32.18 -0.32
C THR A 31 20.05 -30.77 -0.02
N THR A 32 20.95 -29.80 -0.25
CA THR A 32 20.63 -28.38 -0.22
C THR A 32 19.71 -28.08 -1.40
N THR A 33 18.42 -28.05 -1.17
CA THR A 33 17.45 -27.54 -2.14
C THR A 33 17.53 -26.02 -2.13
N ALA A 34 18.19 -25.44 -3.12
CA ALA A 34 18.13 -24.03 -3.42
C ALA A 34 16.66 -23.68 -3.71
N ALA A 35 16.08 -22.80 -2.89
CA ALA A 35 14.80 -22.20 -3.17
C ALA A 35 14.91 -21.40 -4.47
N ALA A 36 14.27 -21.90 -5.52
CA ALA A 36 14.07 -21.16 -6.75
C ALA A 36 13.28 -19.90 -6.44
N ALA A 37 13.90 -18.75 -6.64
CA ALA A 37 13.19 -17.48 -6.68
C ALA A 37 12.20 -17.55 -7.85
N ASP A 38 10.93 -17.67 -7.54
CA ASP A 38 9.85 -17.56 -8.51
C ASP A 38 9.80 -16.11 -9.02
N THR A 39 10.54 -15.89 -10.10
CA THR A 39 10.51 -14.65 -10.86
C THR A 39 9.22 -14.66 -11.68
N THR A 40 8.09 -14.39 -11.03
CA THR A 40 6.84 -14.16 -11.75
C THR A 40 6.99 -12.84 -12.52
N ALA A 41 7.40 -12.97 -13.77
CA ALA A 41 7.44 -11.88 -14.73
C ALA A 41 6.08 -11.18 -14.75
N ALA A 42 6.10 -9.86 -14.57
CA ALA A 42 4.91 -9.03 -14.72
C ALA A 42 4.30 -9.30 -16.11
N PRO A 43 2.98 -9.56 -16.22
CA PRO A 43 2.37 -9.80 -17.51
C PRO A 43 2.46 -8.53 -18.37
N THR A 44 3.35 -8.53 -19.35
CA THR A 44 3.37 -7.57 -20.45
C THR A 44 2.28 -7.98 -21.44
N GLY A 45 1.02 -7.85 -21.04
CA GLY A 45 -0.14 -8.18 -21.84
C GLY A 45 -0.99 -6.94 -22.08
N LYS A 46 -1.44 -6.75 -23.30
CA LYS A 46 -2.44 -5.74 -23.70
C LYS A 46 -3.59 -5.74 -22.70
N THR A 47 -3.88 -4.59 -22.10
CA THR A 47 -4.92 -4.41 -21.09
C THR A 47 -6.31 -4.53 -21.72
N ASN A 48 -6.81 -5.74 -21.84
CA ASN A 48 -8.22 -6.00 -22.14
C ASN A 48 -8.95 -6.32 -20.82
N GLY A 49 -8.97 -5.35 -19.90
CA GLY A 49 -9.73 -5.47 -18.67
C GLY A 49 -8.95 -5.99 -17.45
N CYS A 50 -9.52 -5.81 -16.27
CA CYS A 50 -8.97 -6.31 -15.02
C CYS A 50 -9.31 -7.80 -14.84
N VAL A 51 -8.39 -8.55 -14.23
CA VAL A 51 -8.70 -9.89 -13.74
C VAL A 51 -9.63 -9.74 -12.54
N THR A 52 -10.80 -10.40 -12.59
CA THR A 52 -11.73 -10.39 -11.45
C THR A 52 -11.07 -11.03 -10.23
N VAL A 53 -11.11 -10.33 -9.11
CA VAL A 53 -10.64 -10.80 -7.81
C VAL A 53 -11.75 -10.64 -6.79
N ALA A 54 -11.79 -11.54 -5.80
CA ALA A 54 -12.69 -11.39 -4.67
C ALA A 54 -12.31 -10.16 -3.84
N ALA A 55 -13.30 -9.54 -3.19
CA ALA A 55 -13.01 -8.49 -2.23
C ALA A 55 -12.09 -9.06 -1.12
N PRO A 56 -11.03 -8.33 -0.72
CA PRO A 56 -10.16 -8.80 0.34
C PRO A 56 -10.94 -9.03 1.63
N THR A 57 -10.86 -10.25 2.18
CA THR A 57 -11.60 -10.64 3.40
C THR A 57 -10.99 -10.11 4.69
N SER A 58 -9.81 -9.49 4.62
CA SER A 58 -9.03 -9.09 5.79
C SER A 58 -8.44 -7.69 5.67
N LEU A 59 -9.23 -6.72 5.21
CA LEU A 59 -8.85 -5.32 5.31
C LEU A 59 -8.76 -4.93 6.79
N LYS A 60 -7.55 -4.67 7.28
CA LYS A 60 -7.26 -4.38 8.69
C LYS A 60 -6.44 -3.10 8.80
N PRO A 61 -6.58 -2.36 9.91
CA PRO A 61 -5.62 -1.31 10.22
C PRO A 61 -4.18 -1.85 10.20
N ARG A 62 -3.30 -1.12 9.53
CA ARG A 62 -1.86 -1.42 9.50
C ARG A 62 -1.12 -0.27 10.14
N LYS A 63 -0.10 -0.58 10.93
CA LYS A 63 0.81 0.44 11.47
C LYS A 63 2.08 0.46 10.64
N GLY A 64 2.49 1.65 10.23
CA GLY A 64 3.81 1.90 9.65
C GLY A 64 4.75 2.47 10.71
N THR A 65 6.05 2.40 10.45
CA THR A 65 7.06 3.11 11.25
C THR A 65 7.46 4.38 10.50
N LYS A 66 7.33 5.53 11.16
CA LYS A 66 7.76 6.80 10.57
C LYS A 66 9.28 6.77 10.36
N PRO A 67 9.77 6.96 9.13
CA PRO A 67 11.22 6.98 8.89
C PRO A 67 11.91 8.10 9.68
N ALA A 68 13.02 7.75 10.35
CA ALA A 68 13.83 8.70 11.11
C ALA A 68 14.78 9.51 10.20
N VAL A 69 15.15 8.95 9.05
CA VAL A 69 16.11 9.54 8.11
C VAL A 69 15.48 9.64 6.73
N ARG A 70 15.70 10.77 6.07
CA ARG A 70 15.25 10.98 4.68
C ARG A 70 16.07 10.15 3.71
N LEU A 71 15.44 9.82 2.60
CA LEU A 71 16.11 9.17 1.47
C LEU A 71 17.27 10.03 0.94
N PRO A 72 18.36 9.41 0.46
CA PRO A 72 19.44 10.10 -0.25
C PRO A 72 18.93 10.90 -1.45
N LYS A 73 19.27 12.20 -1.49
CA LYS A 73 18.80 13.13 -2.55
C LYS A 73 19.39 12.87 -3.93
N ASN A 74 20.53 12.17 -4.00
CA ASN A 74 21.24 11.86 -5.24
C ASN A 74 20.76 10.54 -5.89
N LYS A 75 19.65 9.99 -5.44
CA LYS A 75 19.04 8.77 -5.96
C LYS A 75 17.67 9.07 -6.56
N VAL A 76 17.33 8.33 -7.59
CA VAL A 76 16.00 8.32 -8.20
C VAL A 76 15.26 7.08 -7.68
N TYR A 77 14.03 7.25 -7.27
CA TYR A 77 13.18 6.18 -6.74
C TYR A 77 11.97 6.00 -7.66
N ASP A 78 11.84 4.84 -8.24
CA ASP A 78 10.68 4.43 -9.02
C ASP A 78 9.89 3.40 -8.22
N VAL A 79 8.59 3.63 -8.05
CA VAL A 79 7.66 2.71 -7.37
C VAL A 79 6.76 2.07 -8.40
N THR A 80 6.86 0.75 -8.54
CA THR A 80 5.98 -0.03 -9.41
C THR A 80 4.84 -0.63 -8.60
N MET A 81 3.60 -0.31 -9.00
CA MET A 81 2.36 -0.89 -8.46
C MET A 81 1.87 -1.97 -9.42
N VAL A 82 1.82 -3.21 -8.95
CA VAL A 82 1.23 -4.35 -9.67
C VAL A 82 -0.20 -4.54 -9.20
N THR A 83 -1.17 -4.35 -10.09
CA THR A 83 -2.59 -4.50 -9.78
C THR A 83 -3.21 -5.70 -10.53
N ASN A 84 -4.46 -6.04 -10.22
CA ASN A 84 -5.22 -6.99 -11.02
C ASN A 84 -5.65 -6.41 -12.39
N CYS A 85 -5.42 -5.12 -12.64
CA CYS A 85 -5.71 -4.43 -13.90
C CYS A 85 -4.45 -4.17 -14.75
N GLY A 86 -3.28 -4.60 -14.31
CA GLY A 86 -1.98 -4.31 -14.91
C GLY A 86 -1.05 -3.56 -13.96
N SER A 87 0.10 -3.13 -14.49
CA SER A 87 1.12 -2.46 -13.68
C SER A 87 1.37 -1.04 -14.18
N PHE A 88 1.71 -0.16 -13.25
CA PHE A 88 2.19 1.19 -13.56
C PHE A 88 3.34 1.57 -12.62
N THR A 89 4.19 2.49 -13.07
CA THR A 89 5.36 2.95 -12.31
C THR A 89 5.28 4.45 -12.06
N ILE A 90 5.48 4.83 -10.81
CA ILE A 90 5.52 6.21 -10.31
C ILE A 90 6.97 6.59 -10.11
N ARG A 91 7.45 7.64 -10.78
CA ARG A 91 8.70 8.30 -10.42
C ARG A 91 8.45 9.24 -9.27
N MET A 92 9.18 9.01 -8.17
CA MET A 92 9.02 9.77 -6.94
C MET A 92 9.73 11.13 -7.04
N ASP A 93 9.07 12.18 -6.56
CA ASP A 93 9.60 13.55 -6.55
C ASP A 93 10.02 13.98 -5.14
N GLN A 94 11.25 13.58 -4.76
CA GLN A 94 11.83 13.95 -3.47
C GLN A 94 12.10 15.44 -3.33
N ALA A 95 12.28 16.17 -4.44
CA ALA A 95 12.57 17.59 -4.39
C ALA A 95 11.35 18.36 -3.90
N GLN A 96 10.16 17.94 -4.35
CA GLN A 96 8.90 18.59 -4.00
C GLN A 96 8.36 18.18 -2.63
N SER A 97 8.43 16.88 -2.30
CA SER A 97 7.83 16.34 -1.06
C SER A 97 8.76 15.35 -0.35
N PRO A 98 9.89 15.81 0.21
CA PRO A 98 10.93 14.93 0.75
C PRO A 98 10.47 14.05 1.92
N ASN A 99 9.59 14.53 2.78
CA ASN A 99 9.09 13.76 3.92
C ASN A 99 8.04 12.72 3.48
N ALA A 100 7.08 13.13 2.66
CA ALA A 100 6.02 12.28 2.16
C ALA A 100 6.58 11.18 1.23
N VAL A 101 7.53 11.52 0.34
CA VAL A 101 8.22 10.54 -0.51
C VAL A 101 9.02 9.54 0.33
N THR A 102 9.77 10.00 1.32
CA THR A 102 10.51 9.12 2.24
C THR A 102 9.56 8.16 2.96
N SER A 103 8.44 8.67 3.47
CA SER A 103 7.41 7.85 4.12
C SER A 103 6.81 6.84 3.15
N PHE A 104 6.39 7.28 1.96
CA PHE A 104 5.76 6.43 0.97
C PHE A 104 6.68 5.29 0.50
N VAL A 105 7.93 5.60 0.17
CA VAL A 105 8.94 4.59 -0.21
C VAL A 105 9.18 3.60 0.92
N SER A 106 9.31 4.06 2.16
CA SER A 106 9.45 3.18 3.32
C SER A 106 8.24 2.26 3.49
N LEU A 107 7.02 2.77 3.35
CA LEU A 107 5.80 1.97 3.41
C LEU A 107 5.77 0.90 2.30
N VAL A 108 6.18 1.24 1.07
CA VAL A 108 6.31 0.27 -0.03
C VAL A 108 7.33 -0.82 0.30
N GLN A 109 8.52 -0.46 0.80
CA GLN A 109 9.58 -1.41 1.16
C GLN A 109 9.15 -2.41 2.24
N HIS A 110 8.19 -2.04 3.08
CA HIS A 110 7.63 -2.91 4.13
C HIS A 110 6.31 -3.60 3.72
N GLY A 111 5.94 -3.59 2.42
CA GLY A 111 4.75 -4.26 1.90
C GLY A 111 3.43 -3.67 2.41
N TYR A 112 3.45 -2.39 2.86
CA TYR A 112 2.26 -1.76 3.46
C TYR A 112 1.07 -1.70 2.52
N PHE A 113 1.31 -1.56 1.22
CA PHE A 113 0.25 -1.42 0.21
C PHE A 113 -0.21 -2.76 -0.36
N ASP A 114 0.52 -3.86 -0.13
CA ASP A 114 0.19 -5.16 -0.71
C ASP A 114 -1.16 -5.68 -0.20
N GLY A 115 -2.05 -6.07 -1.11
CA GLY A 115 -3.42 -6.48 -0.81
C GLY A 115 -4.36 -5.33 -0.41
N THR A 116 -3.95 -4.06 -0.53
CA THR A 116 -4.88 -2.92 -0.41
C THR A 116 -5.61 -2.68 -1.74
N ILE A 117 -6.67 -1.89 -1.70
CA ILE A 117 -7.47 -1.60 -2.90
C ILE A 117 -7.54 -0.11 -3.20
N PHE A 118 -7.86 0.23 -4.44
CA PHE A 118 -8.38 1.55 -4.77
C PHE A 118 -9.83 1.61 -4.31
N HIS A 119 -10.06 2.22 -3.16
CA HIS A 119 -11.35 2.24 -2.49
C HIS A 119 -12.28 3.36 -2.95
N ARG A 120 -11.75 4.34 -3.70
CA ARG A 120 -12.52 5.45 -4.29
C ARG A 120 -12.02 5.70 -5.70
N ILE A 121 -12.94 5.70 -6.67
CA ILE A 121 -12.66 6.00 -8.06
C ILE A 121 -13.68 7.03 -8.53
N VAL A 122 -13.21 8.19 -8.96
CA VAL A 122 -14.03 9.26 -9.50
C VAL A 122 -13.75 9.40 -10.99
N PRO A 123 -14.62 8.88 -11.87
CA PRO A 123 -14.39 8.96 -13.32
C PRO A 123 -14.15 10.39 -13.79
N GLY A 124 -13.11 10.59 -14.62
CA GLY A 124 -12.74 11.91 -15.10
C GLY A 124 -12.15 12.84 -14.02
N PHE A 125 -11.64 12.28 -12.92
CA PHE A 125 -11.01 13.07 -11.86
C PHE A 125 -9.79 12.37 -11.26
N VAL A 126 -9.99 11.40 -10.34
CA VAL A 126 -8.91 10.70 -9.64
C VAL A 126 -9.25 9.25 -9.33
N ILE A 127 -8.23 8.43 -9.13
CA ILE A 127 -8.30 7.15 -8.42
C ILE A 127 -7.57 7.27 -7.09
N GLN A 128 -8.15 6.79 -5.99
CA GLN A 128 -7.60 6.92 -4.64
C GLN A 128 -7.48 5.56 -3.95
N GLY A 129 -6.32 5.30 -3.36
CA GLY A 129 -6.01 4.08 -2.62
C GLY A 129 -5.07 4.34 -1.44
N GLY A 130 -4.42 3.27 -0.94
CA GLY A 130 -3.44 3.36 0.14
C GLY A 130 -4.02 3.36 1.56
N ASP A 131 -5.32 3.13 1.68
CA ASP A 131 -5.98 2.84 2.95
C ASP A 131 -6.04 1.31 3.18
N PRO A 132 -5.39 0.75 4.20
CA PRO A 132 -5.42 -0.68 4.46
C PRO A 132 -6.78 -1.18 4.95
N THR A 133 -7.68 -0.28 5.35
CA THR A 133 -9.05 -0.60 5.78
C THR A 133 -10.09 -0.37 4.68
N ALA A 134 -9.72 0.32 3.60
CA ALA A 134 -10.58 0.75 2.49
C ALA A 134 -11.81 1.57 2.91
N THR A 135 -11.79 2.19 4.07
CA THR A 135 -12.88 3.03 4.60
C THR A 135 -12.72 4.52 4.27
N GLY A 136 -11.55 4.90 3.74
CA GLY A 136 -11.14 6.30 3.56
C GLY A 136 -10.59 6.94 4.85
N MET A 137 -10.58 6.21 5.98
CA MET A 137 -10.15 6.71 7.29
C MET A 137 -8.86 6.06 7.80
N GLY A 138 -8.40 4.99 7.14
CA GLY A 138 -7.20 4.26 7.55
C GLY A 138 -5.90 4.97 7.14
N GLY A 139 -4.83 4.66 7.87
CA GLY A 139 -3.50 5.22 7.63
C GLY A 139 -2.44 4.51 8.46
N PRO A 140 -1.17 4.93 8.36
CA PRO A 140 -0.03 4.23 8.97
C PRO A 140 0.12 4.50 10.48
N GLY A 141 -0.75 5.32 11.10
CA GLY A 141 -0.69 5.71 12.50
C GLY A 141 0.24 6.92 12.76
N TYR A 142 0.72 7.56 11.71
CA TYR A 142 1.48 8.82 11.75
C TYR A 142 1.23 9.62 10.46
N SER A 143 1.65 10.87 10.47
CA SER A 143 1.67 11.72 9.28
C SER A 143 3.00 12.43 9.09
N THR A 144 3.24 12.88 7.86
CA THR A 144 4.30 13.81 7.47
C THR A 144 3.67 15.06 6.88
N VAL A 145 4.46 16.12 6.68
CA VAL A 145 3.98 17.35 6.06
C VAL A 145 5.02 17.85 5.07
N ASP A 146 4.58 18.07 3.83
CA ASP A 146 5.32 18.79 2.78
C ASP A 146 4.33 19.72 2.08
N THR A 147 4.30 20.98 2.48
CA THR A 147 3.39 21.98 1.92
C THR A 147 3.73 22.21 0.44
N PRO A 148 2.79 21.94 -0.49
CA PRO A 148 3.04 22.17 -1.90
C PRO A 148 3.25 23.67 -2.21
N PRO A 149 4.01 24.02 -3.27
CA PRO A 149 4.16 25.38 -3.70
C PRO A 149 2.81 25.95 -4.20
N LYS A 150 2.62 27.28 -4.07
CA LYS A 150 1.35 27.96 -4.44
C LYS A 150 0.92 27.74 -5.89
N ASN A 151 1.85 27.43 -6.78
CA ASN A 151 1.61 27.12 -8.20
C ASN A 151 1.55 25.61 -8.48
N ALA A 152 1.42 24.76 -7.46
CA ALA A 152 1.26 23.34 -7.66
C ALA A 152 0.05 23.04 -8.55
N SER A 153 0.22 22.12 -9.50
CA SER A 153 -0.81 21.75 -10.47
C SER A 153 -0.96 20.23 -10.50
N TYR A 154 -2.22 19.79 -10.40
CA TYR A 154 -2.58 18.36 -10.35
C TYR A 154 -3.06 17.93 -11.73
N THR A 155 -2.10 17.67 -12.61
CA THR A 155 -2.34 17.27 -13.99
C THR A 155 -2.31 15.75 -14.15
N HIS A 156 -2.73 15.28 -15.32
CA HIS A 156 -2.82 13.86 -15.69
C HIS A 156 -1.53 13.09 -15.31
N GLY A 157 -1.72 12.00 -14.56
CA GLY A 157 -0.66 11.14 -14.08
C GLY A 157 0.07 11.65 -12.82
N VAL A 158 -0.22 12.86 -12.32
CA VAL A 158 0.33 13.33 -11.03
C VAL A 158 -0.20 12.45 -9.90
N VAL A 159 0.71 12.07 -8.99
CA VAL A 159 0.41 11.32 -7.76
C VAL A 159 0.60 12.24 -6.57
N ALA A 160 -0.45 12.39 -5.76
CA ALA A 160 -0.41 13.23 -4.57
C ALA A 160 -1.04 12.52 -3.36
N MET A 161 -0.66 12.97 -2.17
CA MET A 161 -1.16 12.39 -0.91
C MET A 161 -2.53 12.95 -0.58
N ALA A 162 -3.45 12.05 -0.24
CA ALA A 162 -4.76 12.44 0.24
C ALA A 162 -4.69 12.89 1.71
N LYS A 163 -5.50 13.87 2.05
CA LYS A 163 -5.72 14.38 3.41
C LYS A 163 -7.18 14.74 3.63
N THR A 164 -7.58 14.88 4.86
CA THR A 164 -8.91 15.40 5.23
C THR A 164 -8.98 16.91 5.04
N ALA A 165 -10.20 17.45 4.97
CA ALA A 165 -10.39 18.90 4.80
C ALA A 165 -9.85 19.72 6.00
N THR A 166 -9.79 19.12 7.18
CA THR A 166 -9.37 19.78 8.44
C THR A 166 -7.87 19.70 8.68
N GLU A 167 -7.14 18.83 7.95
CA GLU A 167 -5.70 18.73 8.09
C GLU A 167 -4.97 19.87 7.37
N PRO A 168 -3.80 20.32 7.87
CA PRO A 168 -2.97 21.32 7.21
C PRO A 168 -2.58 20.91 5.79
N ALA A 169 -2.30 21.93 4.93
CA ALA A 169 -1.80 21.70 3.58
C ALA A 169 -0.53 20.84 3.60
N GLY A 170 -0.46 19.86 2.70
CA GLY A 170 0.68 18.95 2.58
C GLY A 170 0.73 17.82 3.60
N THR A 171 -0.29 17.66 4.46
CA THR A 171 -0.38 16.50 5.35
C THR A 171 -0.49 15.21 4.53
N ALA A 172 0.27 14.19 4.93
CA ALA A 172 0.38 12.92 4.24
C ALA A 172 0.44 11.75 5.22
N GLY A 173 -0.53 10.84 5.14
CA GLY A 173 -0.52 9.53 5.78
C GLY A 173 0.01 8.45 4.83
N SER A 174 -0.84 7.47 4.49
CA SER A 174 -0.58 6.47 3.45
C SER A 174 -1.51 6.60 2.24
N GLN A 175 -2.65 7.27 2.37
CA GLN A 175 -3.59 7.41 1.27
C GLN A 175 -3.04 8.34 0.20
N PHE A 176 -3.16 7.94 -1.06
CA PHE A 176 -2.73 8.70 -2.22
C PHE A 176 -3.80 8.67 -3.31
N PHE A 177 -3.74 9.64 -4.20
CA PHE A 177 -4.56 9.63 -5.40
C PHE A 177 -3.71 9.88 -6.65
N ILE A 178 -4.20 9.40 -7.79
CA ILE A 178 -3.61 9.61 -9.11
C ILE A 178 -4.63 10.35 -9.97
N VAL A 179 -4.21 11.43 -10.60
CA VAL A 179 -5.07 12.24 -11.45
C VAL A 179 -5.28 11.57 -12.81
N THR A 180 -6.54 11.41 -13.22
CA THR A 180 -6.95 10.78 -14.49
C THR A 180 -7.53 11.75 -15.50
N VAL A 181 -7.57 13.04 -15.20
CA VAL A 181 -8.04 14.13 -16.07
C VAL A 181 -6.88 15.07 -16.43
N ALA A 182 -7.00 15.82 -17.49
CA ALA A 182 -5.94 16.75 -17.94
C ALA A 182 -5.48 17.69 -16.82
N ASN A 183 -6.42 18.25 -16.05
CA ASN A 183 -6.17 19.04 -14.84
C ASN A 183 -7.34 18.87 -13.86
N ALA A 184 -7.03 18.45 -12.65
CA ALA A 184 -8.03 18.23 -11.61
C ALA A 184 -8.58 19.53 -10.98
N GLY A 185 -7.97 20.70 -11.25
CA GLY A 185 -8.42 21.98 -10.69
C GLY A 185 -8.32 22.08 -9.17
N LEU A 186 -7.54 21.21 -8.53
CA LEU A 186 -7.37 21.19 -7.08
C LEU A 186 -6.52 22.38 -6.59
N PRO A 187 -6.83 22.94 -5.41
CA PRO A 187 -5.98 23.93 -4.77
C PRO A 187 -4.62 23.31 -4.39
N PRO A 188 -3.54 24.12 -4.20
CA PRO A 188 -2.22 23.66 -3.82
C PRO A 188 -2.19 23.20 -2.34
N ASP A 189 -2.89 22.14 -2.03
CA ASP A 189 -3.18 21.66 -0.68
C ASP A 189 -2.66 20.24 -0.41
N TYR A 190 -2.32 19.50 -1.47
CA TYR A 190 -1.93 18.10 -1.40
C TYR A 190 -0.46 17.91 -1.76
N ALA A 191 0.32 17.23 -0.91
CA ALA A 191 1.73 16.93 -1.19
C ALA A 191 1.87 16.07 -2.46
N ILE A 192 2.49 16.62 -3.51
CA ILE A 192 2.77 15.88 -4.74
C ILE A 192 4.00 15.01 -4.49
N ILE A 193 3.84 13.68 -4.61
CA ILE A 193 4.91 12.72 -4.34
C ILE A 193 5.55 12.17 -5.61
N GLY A 194 4.99 12.46 -6.79
CA GLY A 194 5.55 11.97 -8.05
C GLY A 194 4.57 12.00 -9.21
N LYS A 195 4.97 11.29 -10.26
CA LYS A 195 4.17 11.16 -11.49
C LYS A 195 4.29 9.76 -12.06
N VAL A 196 3.21 9.26 -12.65
CA VAL A 196 3.22 8.01 -13.41
C VAL A 196 4.07 8.18 -14.67
N VAL A 197 5.12 7.36 -14.81
CA VAL A 197 6.08 7.40 -15.93
C VAL A 197 5.96 6.18 -16.85
N LYS A 198 5.34 5.08 -16.36
CA LYS A 198 5.02 3.88 -17.15
C LYS A 198 3.62 3.40 -16.80
N GLY A 199 2.90 2.83 -17.75
CA GLY A 199 1.59 2.21 -17.49
C GLY A 199 0.45 3.21 -17.26
N LEU A 200 0.55 4.45 -17.70
CA LEU A 200 -0.52 5.44 -17.59
C LEU A 200 -1.87 4.95 -18.16
N PRO A 201 -1.93 4.21 -19.29
CA PRO A 201 -3.19 3.63 -19.78
C PRO A 201 -3.85 2.65 -18.79
N VAL A 202 -3.08 1.98 -17.91
CA VAL A 202 -3.64 1.14 -16.82
C VAL A 202 -4.37 2.03 -15.80
N VAL A 203 -3.75 3.14 -15.41
CA VAL A 203 -4.35 4.13 -14.49
C VAL A 203 -5.63 4.72 -15.09
N ASP A 204 -5.60 5.06 -16.38
CA ASP A 204 -6.76 5.60 -17.10
C ASP A 204 -7.90 4.58 -17.15
N HIS A 205 -7.58 3.31 -17.45
CA HIS A 205 -8.56 2.24 -17.42
C HIS A 205 -9.18 2.07 -16.01
N ILE A 206 -8.37 2.04 -14.97
CA ILE A 206 -8.87 2.00 -13.58
C ILE A 206 -9.78 3.21 -13.32
N GLY A 207 -9.43 4.38 -13.82
CA GLY A 207 -10.24 5.61 -13.70
C GLY A 207 -11.65 5.52 -14.29
N THR A 208 -11.91 4.56 -15.19
CA THR A 208 -13.25 4.31 -15.74
C THR A 208 -14.12 3.41 -14.87
N LEU A 209 -13.56 2.78 -13.83
CA LEU A 209 -14.22 1.75 -13.03
C LEU A 209 -14.93 2.30 -11.79
N GLY A 210 -15.23 3.58 -11.73
CA GLY A 210 -16.02 4.21 -10.67
C GLY A 210 -17.50 4.35 -11.04
N ASP A 211 -18.38 4.29 -10.06
CA ASP A 211 -19.81 4.61 -10.19
C ASP A 211 -20.13 6.05 -9.79
N ALA A 212 -21.40 6.43 -9.87
CA ALA A 212 -21.88 7.76 -9.48
C ALA A 212 -21.69 8.08 -7.98
N SER A 213 -21.55 7.05 -7.15
CA SER A 213 -21.25 7.16 -5.72
C SER A 213 -19.74 7.17 -5.42
N GLN A 214 -18.91 7.21 -6.48
CA GLN A 214 -17.45 7.16 -6.41
C GLN A 214 -16.90 5.84 -5.87
N GLN A 215 -17.72 4.77 -5.89
CA GLN A 215 -17.30 3.44 -5.48
C GLN A 215 -16.76 2.67 -6.69
N PRO A 216 -15.73 1.82 -6.51
CA PRO A 216 -15.27 0.93 -7.57
C PRO A 216 -16.38 -0.05 -7.99
N THR A 217 -16.66 -0.15 -9.30
CA THR A 217 -17.62 -1.13 -9.86
C THR A 217 -17.11 -2.57 -9.84
N GLN A 218 -15.81 -2.73 -9.63
CA GLN A 218 -15.13 -4.00 -9.37
C GLN A 218 -13.91 -3.76 -8.49
N VAL A 219 -13.44 -4.80 -7.81
CA VAL A 219 -12.24 -4.70 -6.95
C VAL A 219 -11.01 -4.40 -7.80
N VAL A 220 -10.31 -3.32 -7.45
CA VAL A 220 -8.98 -2.98 -8.00
C VAL A 220 -7.96 -3.11 -6.88
N GLU A 221 -7.26 -4.25 -6.86
CA GLU A 221 -6.31 -4.61 -5.82
C GLU A 221 -4.88 -4.23 -6.22
N ILE A 222 -4.12 -3.66 -5.30
CA ILE A 222 -2.67 -3.55 -5.38
C ILE A 222 -2.10 -4.87 -4.85
N ARG A 223 -1.76 -5.78 -5.74
CA ARG A 223 -1.21 -7.10 -5.39
C ARG A 223 0.18 -6.99 -4.78
N ARG A 224 0.97 -6.04 -5.29
CA ARG A 224 2.33 -5.78 -4.83
C ARG A 224 2.75 -4.36 -5.19
N ALA A 225 3.51 -3.74 -4.28
CA ALA A 225 4.25 -2.52 -4.55
C ALA A 225 5.76 -2.78 -4.36
N ALA A 226 6.60 -2.28 -5.27
CA ALA A 226 8.05 -2.49 -5.22
C ALA A 226 8.80 -1.20 -5.57
N VAL A 227 9.97 -0.99 -4.94
CA VAL A 227 10.85 0.16 -5.17
C VAL A 227 12.06 -0.27 -5.98
N GLU A 228 12.37 0.46 -7.04
CA GLU A 228 13.66 0.43 -7.74
C GLU A 228 14.42 1.73 -7.45
N VAL A 229 15.72 1.62 -7.22
CA VAL A 229 16.60 2.75 -6.89
C VAL A 229 17.70 2.86 -7.94
N HIS A 230 17.85 4.05 -8.52
CA HIS A 230 18.83 4.34 -9.57
C HIS A 230 19.85 5.38 -9.13
#